data_3b385039ee630d26671247d6a9bc75b8
#
_entry.id   3b385039ee630d26671247d6a9bc75b8
#
_cell.length_a   1.000
_cell.length_b   1.000
_cell.length_c   1.000
_cell.angle_alpha   90.00
_cell.angle_beta   90.00
_cell.angle_gamma   90.00
#
_symmetry.space_group_name_H-M   'P 1'
#
loop_
_entity.id
_entity.type
_entity.pdbx_description
1 polymer ?
#
loop_
_entity_poly.entity_id
_entity_poly.type
_entity_poly.pdbx_seq_one_letter_code
_entity_poly.pdbx_strand_id
1 'polypeptide(L)'
;MKAIRIKFFQETASFKLPMWNGSILPTYPLPPYSTVIGMIHTLCQWNTTHRIKLSIVCNNQQLGAAQQGLYRGYIGGTTFSKITEEMEARWPIIVEGAFDDYIGFTTRIYTTEFLVDRYYTLHVTTENEEDFNKIIEVFNYPPVYPSLGR
;
A
#
# COMPACT_ATOMS: atom_id res chain seq x y z
N MET A 1 24.86 -7.58 -18.55
CA MET A 1 23.66 -7.59 -17.67
C MET A 1 22.56 -6.84 -18.40
N LYS A 2 21.42 -7.49 -18.64
CA LYS A 2 20.25 -6.89 -19.30
C LYS A 2 19.33 -6.33 -18.22
N ALA A 3 18.64 -5.22 -18.46
CA ALA A 3 17.64 -4.67 -17.58
C ALA A 3 16.40 -4.25 -18.36
N ILE A 4 15.23 -4.48 -17.79
CA ILE A 4 13.94 -4.03 -18.32
C ILE A 4 13.70 -2.63 -17.78
N ARG A 5 13.38 -1.68 -18.63
CA ARG A 5 12.97 -0.33 -18.24
C ARG A 5 11.47 -0.18 -18.41
N ILE A 6 10.78 0.04 -17.32
CA ILE A 6 9.34 0.25 -17.26
C ILE A 6 9.07 1.69 -16.87
N LYS A 7 8.29 2.40 -17.66
CA LYS A 7 7.83 3.75 -17.33
C LYS A 7 6.34 3.73 -17.09
N PHE A 8 5.90 4.36 -16.02
CA PHE A 8 4.48 4.49 -15.72
C PHE A 8 4.18 5.83 -15.05
N PHE A 9 2.94 6.22 -15.15
CA PHE A 9 2.40 7.42 -14.58
C PHE A 9 1.32 7.05 -13.55
N GLN A 10 1.32 7.75 -12.42
CA GLN A 10 0.25 7.69 -11.43
C GLN A 10 -0.26 9.10 -11.16
N GLU A 11 -1.54 9.31 -11.39
CA GLU A 11 -2.21 10.56 -11.09
C GLU A 11 -2.20 10.82 -9.58
N THR A 12 -2.54 9.81 -8.80
CA THR A 12 -2.47 9.86 -7.34
C THR A 12 -1.94 8.54 -6.79
N ALA A 13 -1.10 8.63 -5.74
CA ALA A 13 -0.61 7.46 -5.02
C ALA A 13 -0.38 7.79 -3.55
N SER A 14 -0.53 6.79 -2.68
CA SER A 14 -0.14 6.88 -1.28
C SER A 14 0.55 5.59 -0.86
N PHE A 15 1.75 5.72 -0.34
CA PHE A 15 2.55 4.63 0.21
C PHE A 15 2.73 4.87 1.71
N LYS A 16 1.74 4.47 2.50
CA LYS A 16 1.68 4.78 3.93
C LYS A 16 2.90 4.30 4.68
N LEU A 17 3.44 5.17 5.56
CA LEU A 17 4.46 4.76 6.52
C LEU A 17 3.83 3.83 7.56
N PRO A 18 4.48 2.70 7.89
CA PRO A 18 4.03 1.82 8.95
C PRO A 18 4.17 2.50 10.33
N MET A 19 3.37 2.07 11.28
CA MET A 19 3.46 2.44 12.70
C MET A 19 3.31 3.94 12.99
N TRP A 20 2.53 4.68 12.21
CA TRP A 20 2.22 6.07 12.49
C TRP A 20 0.95 6.19 13.35
N ASN A 21 1.06 6.86 14.50
CA ASN A 21 -0.03 7.03 15.47
C ASN A 21 -0.68 8.42 15.46
N GLY A 22 -0.30 9.27 14.51
CA GLY A 22 -0.84 10.63 14.38
C GLY A 22 -2.14 10.68 13.58
N SER A 23 -2.75 11.86 13.55
CA SER A 23 -3.95 12.15 12.71
C SER A 23 -3.60 12.40 11.24
N ILE A 24 -2.33 12.57 10.91
CA ILE A 24 -1.83 12.68 9.53
C ILE A 24 -1.17 11.35 9.18
N LEU A 25 -1.55 10.76 8.08
CA LEU A 25 -0.96 9.54 7.54
C LEU A 25 0.03 9.92 6.43
N PRO A 26 1.33 10.01 6.75
CA PRO A 26 2.33 10.41 5.77
C PRO A 26 2.58 9.31 4.75
N THR A 27 3.04 9.72 3.55
CA THR A 27 3.41 8.82 2.46
C THR A 27 4.91 8.79 2.25
N TYR A 28 5.45 7.65 1.84
CA TYR A 28 6.80 7.58 1.29
C TYR A 28 6.86 8.39 -0.02
N PRO A 29 7.97 9.08 -0.31
CA PRO A 29 8.13 9.85 -1.54
C PRO A 29 8.26 8.98 -2.79
N LEU A 30 8.60 7.70 -2.60
CA LEU A 30 8.71 6.67 -3.63
C LEU A 30 8.00 5.39 -3.19
N PRO A 31 7.54 4.57 -4.15
CA PRO A 31 7.03 3.25 -3.84
C PRO A 31 8.09 2.43 -3.08
N PRO A 32 7.75 1.80 -1.95
CA PRO A 32 8.65 0.85 -1.31
C PRO A 32 9.03 -0.29 -2.27
N TYR A 33 10.29 -0.73 -2.23
CA TYR A 33 10.76 -1.84 -3.07
C TYR A 33 9.90 -3.10 -2.92
N SER A 34 9.49 -3.43 -1.70
CA SER A 34 8.61 -4.56 -1.41
C SER A 34 7.27 -4.46 -2.14
N THR A 35 6.70 -3.26 -2.22
CA THR A 35 5.42 -3.02 -2.91
C THR A 35 5.57 -3.25 -4.41
N VAL A 36 6.66 -2.75 -5.01
CA VAL A 36 6.92 -2.95 -6.45
C VAL A 36 7.23 -4.42 -6.76
N ILE A 37 8.04 -5.08 -5.93
CA ILE A 37 8.32 -6.51 -6.07
C ILE A 37 7.03 -7.32 -5.95
N GLY A 38 6.17 -7.01 -4.97
CA GLY A 38 4.87 -7.65 -4.80
C GLY A 38 3.96 -7.48 -6.03
N MET A 39 3.92 -6.29 -6.62
CA MET A 39 3.20 -6.06 -7.87
C MET A 39 3.73 -6.94 -9.01
N ILE A 40 5.06 -7.03 -9.19
CA ILE A 40 5.67 -7.88 -10.22
C ILE A 40 5.31 -9.36 -9.99
N HIS A 41 5.41 -9.84 -8.74
CA HIS A 41 5.03 -11.22 -8.40
C HIS A 41 3.56 -11.51 -8.71
N THR A 42 2.66 -10.56 -8.41
CA THR A 42 1.24 -10.69 -8.72
C THR A 42 0.99 -10.75 -10.24
N LEU A 43 1.64 -9.88 -11.01
CA LEU A 43 1.53 -9.88 -12.47
C LEU A 43 2.06 -11.18 -13.08
N CYS A 44 3.21 -11.66 -12.58
CA CYS A 44 3.80 -12.92 -13.04
C CYS A 44 3.05 -14.16 -12.53
N GLN A 45 2.09 -14.00 -11.61
CA GLN A 45 1.36 -15.10 -10.94
C GLN A 45 2.31 -16.07 -10.21
N TRP A 46 3.39 -15.55 -9.64
CA TRP A 46 4.36 -16.36 -8.91
C TRP A 46 3.89 -16.66 -7.49
N ASN A 47 3.89 -17.93 -7.14
CA ASN A 47 3.57 -18.42 -5.79
C ASN A 47 4.82 -18.64 -4.91
N THR A 48 6.01 -18.51 -5.50
CA THR A 48 7.31 -18.67 -4.83
C THR A 48 8.11 -17.37 -4.94
N THR A 49 9.13 -17.23 -4.10
CA THR A 49 9.98 -16.05 -4.11
C THR A 49 10.98 -16.10 -5.26
N HIS A 50 10.96 -15.11 -6.12
CA HIS A 50 11.91 -14.90 -7.21
C HIS A 50 12.84 -13.71 -6.89
N ARG A 51 14.13 -13.86 -7.19
CA ARG A 51 15.12 -12.80 -6.92
C ARG A 51 15.08 -11.74 -8.00
N ILE A 52 14.61 -10.56 -7.62
CA ILE A 52 14.52 -9.37 -8.47
C ILE A 52 15.43 -8.30 -7.92
N LYS A 53 16.26 -7.70 -8.78
CA LYS A 53 17.00 -6.47 -8.48
C LYS A 53 16.26 -5.31 -9.13
N LEU A 54 15.98 -4.29 -8.35
CA LEU A 54 15.10 -3.20 -8.71
C LEU A 54 15.76 -1.85 -8.40
N SER A 55 15.59 -0.89 -9.34
CA SER A 55 15.89 0.52 -9.12
C SER A 55 14.66 1.35 -9.48
N ILE A 56 14.33 2.34 -8.66
CA ILE A 56 13.16 3.21 -8.84
C ILE A 56 13.63 4.65 -8.90
N VAL A 57 13.22 5.35 -9.95
CA VAL A 57 13.48 6.78 -10.12
C VAL A 57 12.15 7.50 -10.35
N CYS A 58 11.95 8.63 -9.68
CA CYS A 58 10.83 9.53 -9.92
C CYS A 58 11.36 10.82 -10.56
N ASN A 59 10.85 11.18 -11.72
CA ASN A 59 11.32 12.35 -12.47
C ASN A 59 10.68 13.67 -12.02
N ASN A 60 9.64 13.62 -11.21
CA ASN A 60 8.96 14.81 -10.71
C ASN A 60 9.05 14.84 -9.18
N GLN A 61 9.90 15.73 -8.65
CA GLN A 61 10.15 15.87 -7.21
C GLN A 61 9.20 16.85 -6.52
N GLN A 62 8.19 17.36 -7.18
CA GLN A 62 7.21 18.16 -6.48
C GLN A 62 6.49 17.28 -5.47
N LEU A 63 6.78 17.51 -4.20
CA LEU A 63 5.97 17.02 -3.09
C LEU A 63 4.56 17.58 -3.33
N GLY A 64 3.72 16.75 -3.91
CA GLY A 64 2.36 17.10 -4.24
C GLY A 64 1.62 17.50 -2.97
N ALA A 65 0.76 18.46 -3.10
CA ALA A 65 -0.11 18.95 -2.05
C ALA A 65 -0.75 17.78 -1.30
N ALA A 66 -0.68 17.86 0.03
CA ALA A 66 -1.49 17.01 0.88
C ALA A 66 -2.95 17.23 0.52
N GLN A 67 -3.57 16.27 -0.14
CA GLN A 67 -5.00 16.30 -0.31
C GLN A 67 -5.62 15.78 0.98
N GLN A 68 -6.41 16.64 1.64
CA GLN A 68 -7.20 16.24 2.79
C GLN A 68 -8.27 15.24 2.36
N GLY A 69 -7.98 13.99 2.46
CA GLY A 69 -8.98 12.94 2.38
C GLY A 69 -9.52 12.68 3.78
N LEU A 70 -10.79 12.97 4.02
CA LEU A 70 -11.51 12.51 5.22
C LEU A 70 -11.62 10.98 5.16
N TYR A 71 -10.68 10.30 5.76
CA TYR A 71 -10.76 8.84 5.93
C TYR A 71 -11.41 8.53 7.27
N ARG A 72 -12.56 7.87 7.24
CA ARG A 72 -13.10 7.20 8.42
C ARG A 72 -12.34 5.89 8.62
N GLY A 73 -11.39 5.90 9.52
CA GLY A 73 -10.73 4.68 9.97
C GLY A 73 -11.35 4.20 11.28
N TYR A 74 -11.46 2.89 11.43
CA TYR A 74 -11.78 2.29 12.72
C TYR A 74 -10.51 2.13 13.52
N ILE A 75 -10.51 2.60 14.76
CA ILE A 75 -9.45 2.32 15.71
C ILE A 75 -9.98 1.29 16.68
N GLY A 76 -9.32 0.16 16.74
CA GLY A 76 -9.52 -0.83 17.80
C GLY A 76 -9.25 -0.17 19.16
N GLY A 77 -10.22 -0.22 20.01
CA GLY A 77 -10.15 0.34 21.34
C GLY A 77 -9.89 -0.70 22.40
N THR A 78 -10.39 -0.44 23.55
CA THR A 78 -10.24 -1.25 24.75
C THR A 78 -11.03 -2.55 24.63
N THR A 79 -10.40 -3.65 25.02
CA THR A 79 -11.07 -4.93 25.22
C THR A 79 -11.77 -4.93 26.57
N PHE A 80 -13.00 -5.41 26.66
CA PHE A 80 -13.77 -5.50 27.89
C PHE A 80 -14.60 -6.79 27.94
N SER A 81 -14.79 -7.30 29.12
CA SER A 81 -15.46 -8.61 29.35
C SER A 81 -16.99 -8.53 29.44
N LYS A 82 -17.56 -7.33 29.52
CA LYS A 82 -19.01 -7.11 29.56
C LYS A 82 -19.39 -5.81 28.86
N ILE A 83 -20.49 -5.84 28.15
CA ILE A 83 -21.10 -4.64 27.56
C ILE A 83 -21.90 -3.93 28.63
N THR A 84 -21.68 -2.64 28.82
CA THR A 84 -22.47 -1.75 29.66
C THR A 84 -23.05 -0.60 28.84
N GLU A 85 -24.13 0.01 29.28
CA GLU A 85 -24.75 1.15 28.62
C GLU A 85 -23.75 2.31 28.37
N GLU A 86 -22.82 2.53 29.30
CA GLU A 86 -21.77 3.53 29.18
C GLU A 86 -20.80 3.18 28.05
N MET A 87 -20.53 1.90 27.83
CA MET A 87 -19.64 1.42 26.75
C MET A 87 -20.33 1.51 25.40
N GLU A 88 -21.62 1.17 25.30
CA GLU A 88 -22.40 1.35 24.08
C GLU A 88 -22.48 2.82 23.66
N ALA A 89 -22.64 3.72 24.63
CA ALA A 89 -22.65 5.15 24.35
C ALA A 89 -21.27 5.67 23.87
N ARG A 90 -20.18 5.09 24.35
CA ARG A 90 -18.80 5.51 24.02
C ARG A 90 -18.26 4.87 22.73
N TRP A 91 -18.69 3.63 22.45
CA TRP A 91 -18.15 2.83 21.34
C TRP A 91 -19.27 2.51 20.35
N PRO A 92 -19.37 3.24 19.22
CA PRO A 92 -20.47 3.08 18.26
C PRO A 92 -20.46 1.72 17.56
N ILE A 93 -19.35 1.00 17.64
CA ILE A 93 -19.23 -0.36 17.10
C ILE A 93 -18.55 -1.22 18.16
N ILE A 94 -19.22 -2.28 18.55
CA ILE A 94 -18.71 -3.30 19.46
C ILE A 94 -18.76 -4.63 18.72
N VAL A 95 -17.63 -5.35 18.71
CA VAL A 95 -17.49 -6.65 18.04
C VAL A 95 -17.07 -7.68 19.09
N GLU A 96 -17.64 -8.86 18.98
CA GLU A 96 -17.28 -10.01 19.81
C GLU A 96 -15.86 -10.49 19.43
N GLY A 97 -15.01 -10.63 20.43
CA GLY A 97 -13.62 -11.09 20.28
C GLY A 97 -13.49 -12.61 20.38
N ALA A 98 -12.27 -13.12 20.25
CA ALA A 98 -11.99 -14.56 20.19
C ALA A 98 -12.06 -15.29 21.54
N PHE A 99 -12.13 -14.57 22.68
CA PHE A 99 -12.03 -15.12 24.05
C PHE A 99 -13.20 -14.64 24.95
N ASP A 100 -14.42 -14.62 24.43
CA ASP A 100 -15.61 -14.08 25.11
C ASP A 100 -15.45 -12.62 25.55
N ASP A 101 -14.55 -11.90 24.90
CA ASP A 101 -14.30 -10.49 25.11
C ASP A 101 -14.99 -9.65 24.06
N TYR A 102 -15.24 -8.39 24.37
CA TYR A 102 -15.80 -7.40 23.44
C TYR A 102 -14.74 -6.36 23.10
N ILE A 103 -14.67 -6.00 21.82
CA ILE A 103 -13.74 -4.98 21.33
C ILE A 103 -14.54 -3.78 20.81
N GLY A 104 -14.37 -2.63 21.47
CA GLY A 104 -14.97 -1.39 21.04
C GLY A 104 -14.16 -0.71 19.95
N PHE A 105 -14.84 -0.20 18.92
CA PHE A 105 -14.25 0.57 17.83
C PHE A 105 -14.85 1.96 17.77
N THR A 106 -14.00 2.95 17.57
CA THR A 106 -14.42 4.33 17.30
C THR A 106 -13.91 4.78 15.94
N THR A 107 -14.58 5.77 15.36
CA THR A 107 -14.15 6.37 14.09
C THR A 107 -13.28 7.58 14.36
N ARG A 108 -12.17 7.70 13.62
CA ARG A 108 -11.35 8.92 13.59
C ARG A 108 -11.24 9.47 12.19
N ILE A 109 -11.05 10.77 12.13
CA ILE A 109 -10.74 11.47 10.90
C ILE A 109 -9.22 11.50 10.76
N TYR A 110 -8.73 11.03 9.62
CA TYR A 110 -7.32 11.08 9.26
C TYR A 110 -7.12 11.96 8.04
N THR A 111 -6.05 12.72 8.04
CA THR A 111 -5.52 13.37 6.85
C THR A 111 -4.52 12.43 6.21
N THR A 112 -4.75 12.02 4.98
CA THR A 112 -3.82 11.17 4.22
C THR A 112 -3.07 12.02 3.22
N GLU A 113 -1.75 11.91 3.21
CA GLU A 113 -0.91 12.50 2.18
C GLU A 113 -0.97 11.66 0.91
N PHE A 114 -1.03 12.34 -0.24
CA PHE A 114 -0.96 11.74 -1.55
C PHE A 114 0.19 12.35 -2.36
N LEU A 115 0.82 11.53 -3.16
CA LEU A 115 1.69 11.94 -4.24
C LEU A 115 0.83 12.19 -5.46
N VAL A 116 1.02 13.32 -6.13
CA VAL A 116 0.22 13.71 -7.29
C VAL A 116 1.13 13.83 -8.51
N ASP A 117 0.63 13.40 -9.67
CA ASP A 117 1.29 13.50 -10.99
C ASP A 117 2.73 12.95 -11.00
N ARG A 118 2.86 11.67 -10.63
CA ARG A 118 4.17 11.02 -10.52
C ARG A 118 4.50 10.19 -11.74
N TYR A 119 5.68 10.48 -12.31
CA TYR A 119 6.28 9.70 -13.39
C TYR A 119 7.41 8.85 -12.82
N TYR A 120 7.24 7.56 -12.86
CA TYR A 120 8.23 6.61 -12.37
C TYR A 120 8.95 5.92 -13.51
N THR A 121 10.24 5.67 -13.30
CA THR A 121 11.02 4.77 -14.14
C THR A 121 11.56 3.66 -13.26
N LEU A 122 11.18 2.43 -13.55
CA LEU A 122 11.73 1.23 -12.92
C LEU A 122 12.78 0.63 -13.83
N HIS A 123 13.88 0.18 -13.24
CA HIS A 123 14.82 -0.72 -13.88
C HIS A 123 14.80 -2.04 -13.13
N VAL A 124 14.42 -3.10 -13.82
CA VAL A 124 14.23 -4.44 -13.26
C VAL A 124 15.20 -5.40 -13.92
N THR A 125 15.90 -6.20 -13.14
CA THR A 125 16.72 -7.30 -13.65
C THR A 125 16.62 -8.50 -12.75
N THR A 126 16.78 -9.67 -13.35
CA THR A 126 16.83 -10.96 -12.66
C THR A 126 18.05 -11.74 -13.10
N GLU A 127 18.45 -12.77 -12.36
CA GLU A 127 19.54 -13.66 -12.70
C GLU A 127 19.06 -14.81 -13.61
N ASN A 128 17.76 -15.11 -13.58
CA ASN A 128 17.12 -16.14 -14.40
C ASN A 128 16.54 -15.53 -15.67
N GLU A 129 16.88 -16.09 -16.82
CA GLU A 129 16.40 -15.60 -18.13
C GLU A 129 14.91 -15.92 -18.36
N GLU A 130 14.39 -17.00 -17.78
CA GLU A 130 12.96 -17.32 -17.83
C GLU A 130 12.14 -16.28 -17.09
N ASP A 131 12.56 -15.88 -15.87
CA ASP A 131 11.93 -14.83 -15.10
C ASP A 131 11.97 -13.49 -15.83
N PHE A 132 13.11 -13.19 -16.48
CA PHE A 132 13.30 -11.98 -17.26
C PHE A 132 12.29 -11.90 -18.42
N ASN A 133 12.15 -12.98 -19.17
CA ASN A 133 11.21 -13.05 -20.28
C ASN A 133 9.75 -13.00 -19.79
N LYS A 134 9.44 -13.67 -18.67
CA LYS A 134 8.12 -13.63 -18.06
C LYS A 134 7.71 -12.22 -17.63
N ILE A 135 8.64 -11.46 -17.04
CA ILE A 135 8.38 -10.05 -16.67
C ILE A 135 8.08 -9.22 -17.93
N ILE A 136 8.82 -9.39 -19.01
CA ILE A 136 8.55 -8.68 -20.27
C ILE A 136 7.15 -9.02 -20.81
N GLU A 137 6.81 -10.30 -20.83
CA GLU A 137 5.51 -10.77 -21.30
C GLU A 137 4.36 -10.13 -20.52
N VAL A 138 4.39 -10.18 -19.19
CA VAL A 138 3.29 -9.69 -18.34
C VAL A 138 3.14 -8.17 -18.33
N PHE A 139 4.22 -7.42 -18.58
CA PHE A 139 4.10 -5.97 -18.73
C PHE A 139 3.59 -5.56 -20.11
N ASN A 140 3.78 -6.37 -21.13
CA ASN A 140 3.17 -6.15 -22.44
C ASN A 140 1.69 -6.57 -22.48
N TYR A 141 1.37 -7.68 -21.82
CA TYR A 141 0.02 -8.28 -21.76
C TYR A 141 -0.31 -8.68 -20.32
N PRO A 142 -0.68 -7.72 -19.46
CA PRO A 142 -0.90 -8.00 -18.04
C PRO A 142 -2.16 -8.86 -17.82
N PRO A 143 -2.03 -9.99 -17.13
CA PRO A 143 -3.17 -10.88 -16.85
C PRO A 143 -4.16 -10.28 -15.84
N VAL A 144 -3.68 -9.33 -15.03
CA VAL A 144 -4.46 -8.58 -14.06
C VAL A 144 -4.07 -7.10 -14.12
N TYR A 145 -4.94 -6.21 -13.70
CA TYR A 145 -4.64 -4.77 -13.70
C TYR A 145 -3.46 -4.47 -12.76
N PRO A 146 -2.40 -3.81 -13.24
CA PRO A 146 -1.27 -3.42 -12.40
C PRO A 146 -1.72 -2.42 -11.32
N SER A 147 -1.50 -2.76 -10.06
CA SER A 147 -1.84 -1.90 -8.93
C SER A 147 -0.60 -1.61 -8.09
N LEU A 148 -0.33 -0.33 -7.84
CA LEU A 148 0.81 0.13 -7.07
C LEU A 148 0.39 1.30 -6.17
N GLY A 149 0.34 1.04 -4.87
CA GLY A 149 -0.16 2.00 -3.89
C GLY A 149 -1.69 2.12 -3.89
N ARG A 150 -2.20 3.05 -3.08
CA ARG A 150 -3.63 3.40 -2.99
C ARG A 150 -3.86 4.82 -3.43
#